data_b882baaf3785c22d9d37cdf13cbc9bbb
#
_entry.id   b882baaf3785c22d9d37cdf13cbc9bbb
#
_cell.length_a   1.000
_cell.length_b   1.000
_cell.length_c   1.000
_cell.angle_alpha   90.00
_cell.angle_beta   90.00
_cell.angle_gamma   90.00
#
_symmetry.space_group_name_H-M   'P 1'
#
loop_
_entity.id
_entity.type
_entity.pdbx_description
1 polymer ?
#
loop_
_entity_poly.entity_id
_entity_poly.type
_entity_poly.pdbx_seq_one_letter_code
_entity_poly.pdbx_strand_id
1 'polypeptide(L)'
;MSDEGVKVVILDREYQVACPPEEREGLQNAARYLDDRMREMRGRSSNIGADKLAVVTALNIAYEMLALQPVQKSMDSIRERLTELSRSVDSALAEE
;
A
#
# COMPACT_ATOMS: atom_id res chain seq x y z
N MET A 1 -17.23 -7.74 -14.63
CA MET A 1 -17.81 -7.67 -13.33
C MET A 1 -17.30 -6.52 -12.56
N SER A 2 -18.14 -5.97 -11.75
CA SER A 2 -17.76 -4.80 -10.99
C SER A 2 -16.87 -5.17 -9.82
N ASP A 3 -16.03 -4.22 -9.46
CA ASP A 3 -15.19 -4.36 -8.28
C ASP A 3 -16.04 -4.28 -7.03
N GLU A 4 -15.62 -4.97 -6.01
CA GLU A 4 -16.31 -4.93 -4.72
C GLU A 4 -15.50 -4.09 -3.74
N GLY A 5 -16.20 -3.43 -2.83
CA GLY A 5 -15.53 -2.73 -1.76
C GLY A 5 -15.01 -3.71 -0.73
N VAL A 6 -13.73 -3.68 -0.50
CA VAL A 6 -13.08 -4.53 0.48
C VAL A 6 -12.62 -3.67 1.64
N LYS A 7 -13.05 -4.05 2.84
CA LYS A 7 -12.67 -3.31 4.03
C LYS A 7 -11.30 -3.76 4.51
N VAL A 8 -10.41 -2.80 4.70
CA VAL A 8 -9.09 -3.06 5.27
C VAL A 8 -8.89 -2.15 6.47
N VAL A 9 -8.14 -2.64 7.45
CA VAL A 9 -7.87 -1.87 8.67
C VAL A 9 -6.38 -1.64 8.76
N ILE A 10 -5.99 -0.37 8.84
CA ILE A 10 -4.59 0.01 8.94
C ILE A 10 -4.47 1.02 10.07
N LEU A 11 -3.67 0.72 11.07
CA LEU A 11 -3.50 1.55 12.28
C LEU A 11 -4.86 1.90 12.90
N ASP A 12 -5.73 0.90 13.02
CA ASP A 12 -7.04 1.03 13.65
C ASP A 12 -8.01 1.89 12.87
N ARG A 13 -7.69 2.27 11.65
CA ARG A 13 -8.61 3.00 10.77
C ARG A 13 -9.11 2.08 9.69
N GLU A 14 -10.39 2.21 9.37
CA GLU A 14 -11.01 1.40 8.35
C GLU A 14 -11.01 2.14 7.02
N TYR A 15 -10.67 1.41 5.98
CA TYR A 15 -10.70 1.93 4.62
C TYR A 15 -11.45 0.95 3.74
N GLN A 16 -12.14 1.47 2.75
CA GLN A 16 -12.77 0.62 1.75
C GLN A 16 -12.05 0.83 0.42
N VAL A 17 -11.59 -0.26 -0.13
CA VAL A 17 -10.84 -0.23 -1.38
C VAL A 17 -11.55 -1.12 -2.38
N ALA A 18 -11.83 -0.58 -3.56
CA ALA A 18 -12.48 -1.37 -4.60
C ALA A 18 -11.45 -2.27 -5.27
N CYS A 19 -11.76 -3.54 -5.39
CA CYS A 19 -10.88 -4.46 -6.10
C CYS A 19 -11.69 -5.64 -6.64
N PRO A 20 -11.17 -6.31 -7.67
CA PRO A 20 -11.83 -7.51 -8.19
C PRO A 20 -11.90 -8.58 -7.10
N PRO A 21 -12.98 -9.38 -7.09
CA PRO A 21 -13.14 -10.39 -6.04
C PRO A 21 -11.98 -11.36 -5.93
N GLU A 22 -11.36 -11.71 -7.03
CA GLU A 22 -10.25 -12.67 -7.02
C GLU A 22 -8.98 -12.09 -6.40
N GLU A 23 -8.92 -10.77 -6.20
CA GLU A 23 -7.76 -10.12 -5.61
C GLU A 23 -8.00 -9.73 -4.14
N ARG A 24 -9.17 -10.05 -3.65
CA ARG A 24 -9.55 -9.65 -2.29
C ARG A 24 -8.58 -10.16 -1.24
N GLU A 25 -8.25 -11.45 -1.32
CA GLU A 25 -7.35 -12.06 -0.33
C GLU A 25 -5.97 -11.41 -0.38
N GLY A 26 -5.47 -11.20 -1.60
CA GLY A 26 -4.17 -10.55 -1.74
C GLY A 26 -4.17 -9.13 -1.18
N LEU A 27 -5.26 -8.41 -1.40
CA LEU A 27 -5.38 -7.06 -0.87
C LEU A 27 -5.40 -7.06 0.65
N GLN A 28 -6.14 -7.99 1.25
CA GLN A 28 -6.20 -8.08 2.71
C GLN A 28 -4.87 -8.47 3.30
N ASN A 29 -4.14 -9.36 2.63
CA ASN A 29 -2.80 -9.72 3.07
C ASN A 29 -1.84 -8.53 2.98
N ALA A 30 -1.95 -7.76 1.91
CA ALA A 30 -1.13 -6.57 1.74
C ALA A 30 -1.44 -5.53 2.81
N ALA A 31 -2.71 -5.35 3.13
CA ALA A 31 -3.11 -4.40 4.17
C ALA A 31 -2.55 -4.80 5.52
N ARG A 32 -2.58 -6.09 5.81
CA ARG A 32 -2.04 -6.60 7.08
C ARG A 32 -0.53 -6.38 7.15
N TYR A 33 0.14 -6.65 6.05
CA TYR A 33 1.57 -6.43 5.98
C TYR A 33 1.92 -4.95 6.18
N LEU A 34 1.17 -4.08 5.53
CA LEU A 34 1.38 -2.64 5.67
C LEU A 34 1.14 -2.19 7.11
N ASP A 35 0.06 -2.69 7.71
CA ASP A 35 -0.26 -2.36 9.09
C ASP A 35 0.89 -2.73 10.03
N ASP A 36 1.41 -3.95 9.87
CA ASP A 36 2.50 -4.42 10.69
C ASP A 36 3.74 -3.55 10.51
N ARG A 37 4.06 -3.21 9.27
CA ARG A 37 5.22 -2.38 9.00
C ARG A 37 5.06 -0.98 9.57
N MET A 38 3.85 -0.42 9.49
CA MET A 38 3.61 0.91 10.05
C MET A 38 3.73 0.91 11.57
N ARG A 39 3.25 -0.15 12.21
CA ARG A 39 3.39 -0.26 13.66
C ARG A 39 4.85 -0.37 14.06
N GLU A 40 5.63 -1.12 13.30
CA GLU A 40 7.05 -1.24 13.53
C GLU A 40 7.76 0.09 13.40
N MET A 41 7.45 0.82 12.34
CA MET A 41 8.06 2.13 12.11
C MET A 41 7.64 3.14 13.17
N ARG A 42 6.39 3.08 13.61
CA ARG A 42 5.90 3.96 14.66
C ARG A 42 6.65 3.72 15.97
N GLY A 43 7.00 2.46 16.23
CA GLY A 43 7.77 2.13 17.41
C GLY A 43 9.14 2.78 17.45
N ARG A 44 9.67 3.12 16.26
CA ARG A 44 10.98 3.77 16.16
C ARG A 44 10.89 5.29 16.22
N SER A 45 9.71 5.84 15.91
CA SER A 45 9.52 7.29 15.87
C SER A 45 8.15 7.64 16.40
N SER A 46 8.05 7.78 17.70
CA SER A 46 6.77 7.92 18.37
C SER A 46 6.06 9.24 18.08
N ASN A 47 6.76 10.24 17.59
CA ASN A 47 6.16 11.56 17.36
C ASN A 47 5.74 11.81 15.93
N ILE A 48 5.71 10.77 15.10
CA ILE A 48 5.39 10.94 13.70
C ILE A 48 3.88 10.81 13.49
N GLY A 49 3.30 11.71 12.71
CA GLY A 49 1.89 11.65 12.40
C GLY A 49 1.56 10.51 11.44
N ALA A 50 0.30 10.10 11.43
CA ALA A 50 -0.13 8.94 10.64
C ALA A 50 0.15 9.12 9.16
N ASP A 51 -0.10 10.31 8.62
CA ASP A 51 0.13 10.56 7.19
C ASP A 51 1.59 10.39 6.82
N LYS A 52 2.46 10.99 7.62
CA LYS A 52 3.89 10.91 7.37
C LYS A 52 4.39 9.49 7.58
N LEU A 53 3.85 8.82 8.59
CA LEU A 53 4.20 7.44 8.87
C LEU A 53 3.87 6.55 7.66
N ALA A 54 2.71 6.75 7.06
CA ALA A 54 2.31 5.98 5.89
C ALA A 54 3.28 6.20 4.73
N VAL A 55 3.67 7.45 4.49
CA VAL A 55 4.60 7.76 3.40
C VAL A 55 5.96 7.13 3.63
N VAL A 56 6.49 7.27 4.84
CA VAL A 56 7.80 6.71 5.16
C VAL A 56 7.78 5.20 5.06
N THR A 57 6.72 4.58 5.57
CA THR A 57 6.60 3.12 5.50
C THR A 57 6.50 2.65 4.06
N ALA A 58 5.71 3.35 3.25
CA ALA A 58 5.57 3.00 1.84
C ALA A 58 6.89 3.13 1.10
N LEU A 59 7.65 4.18 1.38
CA LEU A 59 8.97 4.35 0.79
C LEU A 59 9.91 3.22 1.17
N ASN A 60 9.86 2.82 2.44
CA ASN A 60 10.71 1.73 2.91
C ASN A 60 10.36 0.42 2.22
N ILE A 61 9.06 0.13 2.09
CA ILE A 61 8.62 -1.09 1.42
C ILE A 61 9.01 -1.04 -0.06
N ALA A 62 8.80 0.09 -0.72
CA ALA A 62 9.15 0.23 -2.12
C ALA A 62 10.65 0.06 -2.32
N TYR A 63 11.44 0.62 -1.42
CA TYR A 63 12.88 0.48 -1.50
C TYR A 63 13.30 -0.99 -1.38
N GLU A 64 12.71 -1.71 -0.43
CA GLU A 64 13.02 -3.11 -0.26
C GLU A 64 12.62 -3.93 -1.48
N MET A 65 11.46 -3.62 -2.05
CA MET A 65 10.98 -4.33 -3.22
C MET A 65 11.91 -4.14 -4.40
N LEU A 66 12.34 -2.90 -4.64
CA LEU A 66 13.23 -2.59 -5.74
C LEU A 66 14.61 -3.20 -5.54
N ALA A 67 15.06 -3.29 -4.30
CA ALA A 67 16.35 -3.90 -3.99
C ALA A 67 16.38 -5.38 -4.31
N LEU A 68 15.21 -6.03 -4.33
CA LEU A 68 15.12 -7.45 -4.66
C LEU A 68 15.01 -7.70 -6.16
N GLN A 69 14.96 -6.65 -6.98
CA GLN A 69 14.84 -6.80 -8.42
C GLN A 69 16.21 -6.68 -9.08
N PRO A 70 16.78 -7.79 -9.52
CA PRO A 70 18.13 -7.76 -10.06
C PRO A 70 18.22 -7.26 -11.50
N VAL A 71 17.10 -7.16 -12.20
CA VAL A 71 17.08 -6.86 -13.63
C VAL A 71 16.29 -5.58 -13.89
N GLN A 72 16.90 -4.71 -14.70
CA GLN A 72 16.28 -3.42 -15.01
C GLN A 72 14.93 -3.56 -15.72
N LYS A 73 14.79 -4.60 -16.53
CA LYS A 73 13.55 -4.85 -17.23
C LYS A 73 12.42 -5.09 -16.25
N SER A 74 12.70 -5.80 -15.18
CA SER A 74 11.70 -6.04 -14.13
C SER A 74 11.34 -4.75 -13.41
N MET A 75 12.30 -3.85 -13.29
CA MET A 75 12.04 -2.57 -12.65
C MET A 75 11.05 -1.72 -13.44
N ASP A 76 11.15 -1.77 -14.76
CA ASP A 76 10.23 -1.04 -15.62
C ASP A 76 8.80 -1.55 -15.44
N SER A 77 8.63 -2.86 -15.40
CA SER A 77 7.32 -3.47 -15.17
C SER A 77 6.74 -3.07 -13.82
N ILE A 78 7.58 -3.08 -12.80
CA ILE A 78 7.15 -2.70 -11.46
C ILE A 78 6.77 -1.24 -11.43
N ARG A 79 7.53 -0.40 -12.11
CA ARG A 79 7.22 1.02 -12.17
C ARG A 79 5.85 1.27 -12.81
N GLU A 80 5.54 0.55 -13.86
CA GLU A 80 4.23 0.67 -14.49
C GLU A 80 3.13 0.28 -13.52
N ARG A 81 3.30 -0.82 -12.80
CA ARG A 81 2.30 -1.27 -11.84
C ARG A 81 2.14 -0.28 -10.71
N LEU A 82 3.23 0.27 -10.24
CA LEU A 82 3.18 1.27 -9.18
C LEU A 82 2.46 2.53 -9.63
N THR A 83 2.66 2.91 -10.89
CA THR A 83 1.96 4.06 -11.44
C THR A 83 0.45 3.83 -11.46
N GLU A 84 0.03 2.64 -11.85
CA GLU A 84 -1.37 2.30 -11.84
C GLU A 84 -1.96 2.31 -10.44
N LEU A 85 -1.23 1.77 -9.48
CA LEU A 85 -1.67 1.77 -8.08
C LEU A 85 -1.76 3.20 -7.55
N SER A 86 -0.79 4.02 -7.88
CA SER A 86 -0.81 5.42 -7.47
C SER A 86 -2.03 6.14 -7.99
N ARG A 87 -2.40 5.88 -9.24
CA ARG A 87 -3.59 6.48 -9.80
C ARG A 87 -4.84 6.06 -9.06
N SER A 88 -4.92 4.77 -8.73
CA SER A 88 -6.07 4.26 -7.99
C SER A 88 -6.17 4.89 -6.62
N VAL A 89 -5.05 4.99 -5.94
CA VAL A 89 -5.01 5.60 -4.61
C VAL A 89 -5.35 7.08 -4.70
N ASP A 90 -4.76 7.78 -5.67
CA ASP A 90 -5.04 9.20 -5.86
C ASP A 90 -6.51 9.44 -6.15
N SER A 91 -7.11 8.59 -6.98
CA SER A 91 -8.54 8.70 -7.27
C SER A 91 -9.38 8.49 -6.01
N ALA A 92 -9.02 7.52 -5.20
CA ALA A 92 -9.75 7.25 -3.98
C ALA A 92 -9.61 8.41 -2.99
N LEU A 93 -8.41 8.98 -2.89
CA LEU A 93 -8.19 10.11 -2.00
C LEU A 93 -8.89 11.37 -2.49
N ALA A 94 -8.96 11.55 -3.80
CA ALA A 94 -9.60 12.72 -4.37
C ALA A 94 -11.10 12.72 -4.15
N GLU A 95 -11.69 11.57 -3.94
CA GLU A 95 -13.14 11.46 -3.72
C GLU A 95 -13.54 11.79 -2.29
N GLU A 96 -12.60 11.93 -1.43
CA GLU A 96 -12.89 12.34 -0.07
C GLU A 96 -12.98 13.86 -0.01
#